data_c5e875afbe416ade3bbaff37e09c1cf3
#
_entry.id   c5e875afbe416ade3bbaff37e09c1cf3
#
_cell.length_a   1.000
_cell.length_b   1.000
_cell.length_c   1.000
_cell.angle_alpha   90.00
_cell.angle_beta   90.00
_cell.angle_gamma   90.00
#
_symmetry.space_group_name_H-M   'P 1'
#
loop_
_entity.id
_entity.type
_entity.pdbx_description
1 polymer ?
#
loop_
_entity_poly.entity_id
_entity_poly.type
_entity_poly.pdbx_seq_one_letter_code
_entity_poly.pdbx_strand_id
1 'polypeptide(L)'
;EHLKQQLAKLDCDNLIWHPPFYSSESAFRNKAKMVVSGAVERPILGILQDPNDPQSAVDLCDCPLYPQRFVELFPILKDFIGRAGLVPYNVAKQKGELKYILLTESQHTKKLMLRFVLRSETKLPLIQREFAGLLEKLPQLEVVSVNIQPQHAAILEGEKEIFLTDQHTL
;
A
#
# COMPACT_ATOMS: atom_id res chain seq x y z
N GLU A 1 -19.38 20.90 18.41
CA GLU A 1 -19.85 21.12 19.80
C GLU A 1 -19.18 20.20 20.82
N HIS A 2 -19.03 18.90 20.55
CA HIS A 2 -18.39 17.96 21.47
C HIS A 2 -16.96 18.36 21.85
N LEU A 3 -16.13 18.77 20.88
CA LEU A 3 -14.75 19.24 21.12
C LEU A 3 -14.75 20.48 22.02
N LYS A 4 -15.67 21.43 21.79
CA LYS A 4 -15.81 22.63 22.65
C LYS A 4 -16.12 22.26 24.10
N GLN A 5 -17.04 21.29 24.30
CA GLN A 5 -17.39 20.81 25.64
C GLN A 5 -16.21 20.12 26.35
N GLN A 6 -15.40 19.33 25.60
CA GLN A 6 -14.22 18.68 26.17
C GLN A 6 -13.14 19.69 26.56
N LEU A 7 -12.92 20.72 25.73
CA LEU A 7 -11.91 21.76 25.96
C LEU A 7 -12.36 22.84 26.95
N ALA A 8 -13.67 22.98 27.22
CA ALA A 8 -14.17 23.92 28.21
C ALA A 8 -13.70 23.63 29.66
N LYS A 9 -13.17 22.43 29.91
CA LYS A 9 -12.56 22.03 31.19
C LYS A 9 -11.10 22.47 31.34
N LEU A 10 -10.50 22.94 30.25
CA LEU A 10 -9.14 23.46 30.23
C LEU A 10 -9.23 24.98 30.29
N ASP A 11 -8.44 25.60 31.15
CA ASP A 11 -8.36 27.06 31.28
C ASP A 11 -7.63 27.63 30.05
N CYS A 12 -8.37 27.80 28.95
CA CYS A 12 -7.88 28.22 27.65
C CYS A 12 -8.57 29.53 27.22
N ASP A 13 -8.38 30.61 27.96
CA ASP A 13 -9.03 31.90 27.70
C ASP A 13 -8.71 32.52 26.31
N ASN A 14 -7.64 32.07 25.65
CA ASN A 14 -7.17 32.58 24.36
C ASN A 14 -7.40 31.61 23.19
N LEU A 15 -8.32 30.65 23.32
CA LEU A 15 -8.57 29.66 22.26
C LEU A 15 -9.34 30.28 21.09
N ILE A 16 -8.69 30.34 19.92
CA ILE A 16 -9.33 30.82 18.69
C ILE A 16 -9.96 29.63 17.96
N TRP A 17 -11.29 29.68 17.79
CA TRP A 17 -12.04 28.67 17.07
C TRP A 17 -12.14 29.02 15.60
N HIS A 18 -11.40 28.31 14.75
CA HIS A 18 -11.58 28.39 13.30
C HIS A 18 -12.77 27.54 12.84
N PRO A 19 -13.44 27.91 11.74
CA PRO A 19 -14.45 27.05 11.13
C PRO A 19 -13.83 25.68 10.72
N PRO A 20 -14.62 24.59 10.75
CA PRO A 20 -14.13 23.29 10.32
C PRO A 20 -13.69 23.33 8.86
N PHE A 21 -12.56 22.70 8.57
CA PHE A 21 -12.13 22.44 7.21
C PHE A 21 -12.76 21.15 6.73
N TYR A 22 -13.51 21.19 5.63
CA TYR A 22 -14.15 20.02 5.02
C TYR A 22 -13.32 19.51 3.85
N SER A 23 -12.97 18.23 3.87
CA SER A 23 -12.41 17.53 2.72
C SER A 23 -13.52 16.79 1.95
N SER A 24 -13.20 16.24 0.77
CA SER A 24 -14.12 15.33 0.08
C SER A 24 -14.38 14.07 0.93
N GLU A 25 -15.60 13.52 0.82
CA GLU A 25 -16.00 12.30 1.55
C GLU A 25 -15.50 11.03 0.88
N SER A 26 -15.13 11.10 -0.41
CA SER A 26 -14.62 9.98 -1.20
C SER A 26 -13.40 10.40 -2.03
N ALA A 27 -12.68 9.44 -2.58
CA ALA A 27 -11.55 9.60 -3.49
C ALA A 27 -10.41 10.53 -2.96
N PHE A 28 -10.31 10.69 -1.64
CA PHE A 28 -9.33 11.61 -1.01
C PHE A 28 -8.02 10.94 -0.63
N ARG A 29 -7.96 9.60 -0.61
CA ARG A 29 -6.75 8.87 -0.22
C ARG A 29 -5.74 8.86 -1.36
N ASN A 30 -4.56 9.38 -1.10
CA ASN A 30 -3.41 9.31 -2.01
C ASN A 30 -2.38 8.24 -1.60
N LYS A 31 -2.69 7.42 -0.60
CA LYS A 31 -1.86 6.29 -0.14
C LYS A 31 -2.71 5.05 0.06
N ALA A 32 -2.24 3.93 -0.50
CA ALA A 32 -2.76 2.59 -0.24
C ALA A 32 -1.66 1.76 0.42
N LYS A 33 -1.93 1.27 1.64
CA LYS A 33 -1.10 0.28 2.34
C LYS A 33 -1.90 -1.00 2.40
N MET A 34 -1.54 -1.98 1.60
CA MET A 34 -2.33 -3.19 1.43
C MET A 34 -1.54 -4.43 1.81
N VAL A 35 -2.12 -5.26 2.66
CA VAL A 35 -1.69 -6.64 2.84
C VAL A 35 -1.95 -7.39 1.54
N VAL A 36 -1.03 -8.25 1.14
CA VAL A 36 -1.23 -9.17 0.02
C VAL A 36 -1.55 -10.55 0.58
N SER A 37 -2.71 -11.08 0.21
CA SER A 37 -3.22 -12.38 0.67
C SER A 37 -3.81 -13.19 -0.49
N GLY A 38 -4.45 -14.32 -0.21
CA GLY A 38 -5.02 -15.20 -1.23
C GLY A 38 -3.99 -16.07 -1.93
N ALA A 39 -4.28 -16.44 -3.17
CA ALA A 39 -3.39 -17.22 -4.03
C ALA A 39 -2.63 -16.31 -5.01
N VAL A 40 -1.48 -16.78 -5.50
CA VAL A 40 -0.66 -16.02 -6.45
C VAL A 40 -1.39 -15.69 -7.75
N GLU A 41 -2.29 -16.58 -8.20
CA GLU A 41 -3.11 -16.41 -9.39
C GLU A 41 -4.31 -15.47 -9.17
N ARG A 42 -4.73 -15.31 -7.91
CA ARG A 42 -5.84 -14.44 -7.50
C ARG A 42 -5.50 -13.74 -6.18
N PRO A 43 -4.55 -12.82 -6.19
CA PRO A 43 -4.17 -12.11 -4.99
C PRO A 43 -5.28 -11.16 -4.53
N ILE A 44 -5.43 -11.06 -3.21
CA ILE A 44 -6.27 -10.10 -2.53
C ILE A 44 -5.37 -8.95 -2.08
N LEU A 45 -5.73 -7.73 -2.43
CA LEU A 45 -5.04 -6.50 -2.00
C LEU A 45 -5.95 -5.75 -1.03
N GLY A 46 -5.58 -5.69 0.25
CA GLY A 46 -6.46 -5.07 1.22
C GLY A 46 -5.96 -5.13 2.65
N ILE A 47 -6.82 -5.55 3.55
CA ILE A 47 -6.52 -5.70 4.98
C ILE A 47 -6.88 -7.10 5.48
N LEU A 48 -6.25 -7.53 6.57
CA LEU A 48 -6.71 -8.66 7.36
C LEU A 48 -7.59 -8.14 8.50
N GLN A 49 -8.77 -8.74 8.71
CA GLN A 49 -9.61 -8.47 9.87
C GLN A 49 -8.98 -9.05 11.15
N ASP A 50 -8.38 -10.24 11.03
CA ASP A 50 -7.51 -10.85 12.03
C ASP A 50 -6.10 -10.99 11.45
N PRO A 51 -5.08 -10.34 12.05
CA PRO A 51 -3.69 -10.43 11.57
C PRO A 51 -3.11 -11.85 11.52
N ASN A 52 -3.68 -12.78 12.30
CA ASN A 52 -3.24 -14.16 12.37
C ASN A 52 -4.00 -15.09 11.41
N ASP A 53 -5.11 -14.64 10.85
CA ASP A 53 -5.92 -15.42 9.90
C ASP A 53 -5.84 -14.84 8.48
N PRO A 54 -5.06 -15.46 7.58
CA PRO A 54 -4.98 -15.03 6.17
C PRO A 54 -6.31 -15.14 5.41
N GLN A 55 -7.28 -15.92 5.91
CA GLN A 55 -8.61 -16.04 5.30
C GLN A 55 -9.52 -14.88 5.67
N SER A 56 -9.15 -14.09 6.69
CA SER A 56 -9.85 -12.86 7.07
C SER A 56 -9.58 -11.67 6.13
N ALA A 57 -8.89 -11.90 5.02
CA ALA A 57 -8.52 -10.86 4.06
C ALA A 57 -9.76 -10.27 3.37
N VAL A 58 -9.84 -8.94 3.39
CA VAL A 58 -10.86 -8.17 2.69
C VAL A 58 -10.18 -7.38 1.57
N ASP A 59 -10.67 -7.57 0.34
CA ASP A 59 -10.19 -6.82 -0.83
C ASP A 59 -10.65 -5.36 -0.73
N LEU A 60 -9.75 -4.43 -0.95
CA LEU A 60 -10.01 -3.00 -0.93
C LEU A 60 -9.81 -2.32 -2.28
N CYS A 61 -9.73 -3.10 -3.37
CA CYS A 61 -9.49 -2.54 -4.70
C CYS A 61 -10.62 -1.65 -5.23
N ASP A 62 -11.83 -1.82 -4.71
CA ASP A 62 -13.03 -1.02 -5.04
C ASP A 62 -13.43 -0.03 -3.93
N CYS A 63 -12.56 0.18 -2.94
CA CYS A 63 -12.85 1.07 -1.81
C CYS A 63 -13.07 2.51 -2.31
N PRO A 64 -14.22 3.15 -1.99
CA PRO A 64 -14.57 4.48 -2.49
C PRO A 64 -13.68 5.61 -1.97
N LEU A 65 -12.82 5.33 -1.00
CA LEU A 65 -11.85 6.30 -0.49
C LEU A 65 -10.66 6.48 -1.44
N TYR A 66 -10.40 5.51 -2.34
CA TYR A 66 -9.37 5.63 -3.35
C TYR A 66 -9.87 6.35 -4.60
N PRO A 67 -9.03 7.16 -5.25
CA PRO A 67 -9.36 7.77 -6.53
C PRO A 67 -9.49 6.69 -7.61
N GLN A 68 -10.31 6.97 -8.64
CA GLN A 68 -10.61 6.04 -9.73
C GLN A 68 -9.34 5.43 -10.37
N ARG A 69 -8.30 6.22 -10.53
CA ARG A 69 -7.01 5.75 -11.08
C ARG A 69 -6.32 4.66 -10.23
N PHE A 70 -6.54 4.63 -8.89
CA PHE A 70 -6.04 3.53 -8.06
C PHE A 70 -6.85 2.27 -8.31
N VAL A 71 -8.17 2.40 -8.42
CA VAL A 71 -9.06 1.28 -8.74
C VAL A 71 -8.67 0.64 -10.08
N GLU A 72 -8.34 1.44 -11.09
CA GLU A 72 -7.87 0.96 -12.41
C GLU A 72 -6.47 0.33 -12.37
N LEU A 73 -5.63 0.74 -11.44
CA LEU A 73 -4.26 0.27 -11.31
C LEU A 73 -4.19 -1.09 -10.55
N PHE A 74 -5.06 -1.33 -9.57
CA PHE A 74 -4.99 -2.56 -8.78
C PHE A 74 -5.09 -3.86 -9.60
N PRO A 75 -5.94 -4.00 -10.64
CA PRO A 75 -5.93 -5.17 -11.50
C PRO A 75 -4.59 -5.41 -12.21
N ILE A 76 -3.90 -4.33 -12.61
CA ILE A 76 -2.56 -4.41 -13.24
C ILE A 76 -1.53 -4.93 -12.23
N LEU A 77 -1.60 -4.48 -10.98
CA LEU A 77 -0.73 -4.99 -9.91
C LEU A 77 -1.02 -6.45 -9.58
N LYS A 78 -2.30 -6.87 -9.56
CA LYS A 78 -2.67 -8.29 -9.37
C LYS A 78 -2.13 -9.18 -10.47
N ASP A 79 -2.23 -8.76 -11.74
CA ASP A 79 -1.66 -9.45 -12.89
C ASP A 79 -0.11 -9.55 -12.79
N PHE A 80 0.54 -8.45 -12.40
CA PHE A 80 1.99 -8.43 -12.17
C PHE A 80 2.42 -9.40 -11.07
N ILE A 81 1.72 -9.45 -9.94
CA ILE A 81 1.99 -10.40 -8.84
C ILE A 81 1.93 -11.84 -9.35
N GLY A 82 0.92 -12.17 -10.14
CA GLY A 82 0.74 -13.50 -10.73
C GLY A 82 1.89 -13.85 -11.67
N ARG A 83 2.23 -12.98 -12.63
CA ARG A 83 3.31 -13.21 -13.61
C ARG A 83 4.70 -13.29 -12.96
N ALA A 84 4.97 -12.46 -11.98
CA ALA A 84 6.22 -12.52 -11.23
C ALA A 84 6.28 -13.64 -10.19
N GLY A 85 5.19 -14.43 -10.03
CA GLY A 85 5.14 -15.55 -9.08
C GLY A 85 5.38 -15.13 -7.63
N LEU A 86 4.87 -13.95 -7.25
CA LEU A 86 5.03 -13.38 -5.91
C LEU A 86 3.99 -13.97 -4.96
N VAL A 87 4.27 -15.16 -4.44
CA VAL A 87 3.35 -15.85 -3.52
C VAL A 87 3.08 -14.98 -2.30
N PRO A 88 1.79 -14.68 -1.98
CA PRO A 88 1.42 -13.92 -0.79
C PRO A 88 1.97 -14.57 0.49
N TYR A 89 2.46 -13.72 1.41
CA TYR A 89 3.01 -14.21 2.67
C TYR A 89 1.92 -14.60 3.66
N ASN A 90 1.99 -15.83 4.15
CA ASN A 90 1.10 -16.36 5.17
C ASN A 90 1.82 -16.36 6.51
N VAL A 91 1.41 -15.49 7.45
CA VAL A 91 2.04 -15.34 8.77
C VAL A 91 1.94 -16.63 9.59
N ALA A 92 0.77 -17.28 9.62
CA ALA A 92 0.55 -18.50 10.40
C ALA A 92 1.41 -19.67 9.92
N LYS A 93 1.61 -19.80 8.60
CA LYS A 93 2.43 -20.86 7.99
C LYS A 93 3.89 -20.46 7.82
N GLN A 94 4.24 -19.20 8.03
CA GLN A 94 5.57 -18.62 7.79
C GLN A 94 6.10 -18.90 6.37
N LYS A 95 5.20 -18.89 5.37
CA LYS A 95 5.50 -19.22 3.96
C LYS A 95 5.00 -18.12 3.03
N GLY A 96 5.65 -18.00 1.88
CA GLY A 96 5.39 -16.94 0.90
C GLY A 96 6.44 -15.84 0.95
N GLU A 97 6.33 -14.86 0.07
CA GLU A 97 7.33 -13.79 -0.08
C GLU A 97 6.72 -12.41 -0.01
N LEU A 98 5.61 -12.15 -0.70
CA LEU A 98 5.03 -10.81 -0.80
C LEU A 98 4.09 -10.54 0.38
N LYS A 99 4.48 -9.59 1.24
CA LYS A 99 3.74 -9.20 2.45
C LYS A 99 2.77 -8.05 2.20
N TYR A 100 3.30 -6.96 1.62
CA TYR A 100 2.54 -5.74 1.43
C TYR A 100 2.85 -5.11 0.08
N ILE A 101 1.91 -4.30 -0.37
CA ILE A 101 2.09 -3.29 -1.41
C ILE A 101 1.76 -1.94 -0.80
N LEU A 102 2.68 -0.98 -1.00
CA LEU A 102 2.46 0.41 -0.63
C LEU A 102 2.49 1.24 -1.90
N LEU A 103 1.38 1.92 -2.15
CA LEU A 103 1.22 2.82 -3.29
C LEU A 103 1.00 4.23 -2.76
N THR A 104 1.76 5.18 -3.27
CA THR A 104 1.62 6.60 -2.93
C THR A 104 1.53 7.40 -4.22
N GLU A 105 0.64 8.39 -4.23
CA GLU A 105 0.54 9.36 -5.31
C GLU A 105 0.91 10.75 -4.84
N SER A 106 1.74 11.44 -5.62
CA SER A 106 1.95 12.87 -5.47
C SER A 106 0.71 13.62 -5.98
N GLN A 107 0.07 14.38 -5.10
CA GLN A 107 -1.10 15.19 -5.47
C GLN A 107 -0.75 16.27 -6.50
N HIS A 108 0.50 16.73 -6.50
CA HIS A 108 0.99 17.79 -7.38
C HIS A 108 1.38 17.25 -8.76
N THR A 109 2.27 16.26 -8.81
CA THR A 109 2.82 15.72 -10.07
C THR A 109 1.99 14.62 -10.69
N LYS A 110 1.05 14.02 -9.92
CA LYS A 110 0.28 12.83 -10.30
C LYS A 110 1.13 11.59 -10.58
N LYS A 111 2.40 11.64 -10.21
CA LYS A 111 3.31 10.50 -10.28
C LYS A 111 3.09 9.54 -9.11
N LEU A 112 3.46 8.29 -9.32
CA LEU A 112 3.24 7.19 -8.38
C LEU A 112 4.57 6.64 -7.85
N MET A 113 4.56 6.31 -6.56
CA MET A 113 5.58 5.50 -5.91
C MET A 113 4.95 4.16 -5.51
N LEU A 114 5.59 3.08 -5.92
CA LEU A 114 5.19 1.71 -5.61
C LEU A 114 6.31 1.00 -4.85
N ARG A 115 5.97 0.43 -3.68
CA ARG A 115 6.89 -0.40 -2.91
C ARG A 115 6.30 -1.79 -2.74
N PHE A 116 7.09 -2.82 -3.08
CA PHE A 116 6.81 -4.20 -2.73
C PHE A 116 7.54 -4.54 -1.44
N VAL A 117 6.85 -5.06 -0.43
CA VAL A 117 7.47 -5.52 0.81
C VAL A 117 7.56 -7.05 0.78
N LEU A 118 8.78 -7.55 0.68
CA LEU A 118 9.09 -8.98 0.58
C LEU A 118 9.71 -9.50 1.88
N ARG A 119 9.55 -10.79 2.12
CA ARG A 119 10.27 -11.48 3.20
C ARG A 119 11.78 -11.59 2.92
N SER A 120 12.16 -11.78 1.67
CA SER A 120 13.56 -11.99 1.24
C SER A 120 13.79 -11.45 -0.17
N GLU A 121 15.05 -11.49 -0.61
CA GLU A 121 15.44 -11.10 -1.97
C GLU A 121 15.21 -12.20 -3.02
N THR A 122 14.77 -13.39 -2.62
CA THR A 122 14.67 -14.58 -3.49
C THR A 122 13.84 -14.31 -4.75
N LYS A 123 12.82 -13.45 -4.65
CA LYS A 123 11.93 -13.10 -5.78
C LYS A 123 12.33 -11.84 -6.55
N LEU A 124 13.39 -11.14 -6.13
CA LEU A 124 13.83 -9.92 -6.80
C LEU A 124 14.12 -10.12 -8.30
N PRO A 125 14.82 -11.20 -8.75
CA PRO A 125 15.05 -11.43 -10.19
C PRO A 125 13.73 -11.59 -10.99
N LEU A 126 12.68 -12.13 -10.39
CA LEU A 126 11.38 -12.29 -11.05
C LEU A 126 10.65 -10.96 -11.20
N ILE A 127 10.74 -10.08 -10.19
CA ILE A 127 10.25 -8.70 -10.27
C ILE A 127 10.98 -7.97 -11.39
N GLN A 128 12.31 -8.03 -11.43
CA GLN A 128 13.13 -7.37 -12.44
C GLN A 128 12.79 -7.86 -13.86
N ARG A 129 12.52 -9.14 -14.05
CA ARG A 129 12.10 -9.72 -15.34
C ARG A 129 10.79 -9.10 -15.85
N GLU A 130 9.79 -8.92 -14.98
CA GLU A 130 8.48 -8.41 -15.34
C GLU A 130 8.39 -6.87 -15.30
N PHE A 131 9.44 -6.20 -14.82
CA PHE A 131 9.44 -4.78 -14.49
C PHE A 131 9.18 -3.87 -15.70
N ALA A 132 9.81 -4.14 -16.84
CA ALA A 132 9.59 -3.35 -18.06
C ALA A 132 8.11 -3.35 -18.48
N GLY A 133 7.45 -4.53 -18.46
CA GLY A 133 6.02 -4.64 -18.76
C GLY A 133 5.11 -3.97 -17.75
N LEU A 134 5.56 -3.80 -16.50
CA LEU A 134 4.83 -3.00 -15.50
C LEU A 134 4.90 -1.51 -15.84
N LEU A 135 6.09 -0.99 -16.18
CA LEU A 135 6.28 0.42 -16.55
C LEU A 135 5.53 0.79 -17.84
N GLU A 136 5.46 -0.12 -18.82
CA GLU A 136 4.67 0.09 -20.04
C GLU A 136 3.17 0.27 -19.72
N LYS A 137 2.64 -0.53 -18.78
CA LYS A 137 1.22 -0.45 -18.38
C LYS A 137 0.95 0.74 -17.44
N LEU A 138 1.95 1.18 -16.68
CA LEU A 138 1.85 2.23 -15.66
C LEU A 138 2.95 3.28 -15.85
N PRO A 139 2.91 4.09 -16.93
CA PRO A 139 3.96 5.07 -17.23
C PRO A 139 4.04 6.22 -16.20
N GLN A 140 3.08 6.33 -15.31
CA GLN A 140 3.10 7.28 -14.18
C GLN A 140 3.92 6.79 -12.97
N LEU A 141 4.40 5.54 -12.97
CA LEU A 141 5.32 5.05 -11.94
C LEU A 141 6.68 5.74 -12.07
N GLU A 142 7.00 6.60 -11.12
CA GLU A 142 8.26 7.34 -11.03
C GLU A 142 9.27 6.64 -10.13
N VAL A 143 8.77 6.10 -9.02
CA VAL A 143 9.58 5.41 -8.02
C VAL A 143 9.03 4.01 -7.81
N VAL A 144 9.89 3.00 -7.98
CA VAL A 144 9.56 1.62 -7.63
C VAL A 144 10.69 1.04 -6.79
N SER A 145 10.33 0.42 -5.68
CA SER A 145 11.29 -0.20 -4.77
C SER A 145 10.80 -1.53 -4.22
N VAL A 146 11.76 -2.29 -3.72
CA VAL A 146 11.54 -3.53 -2.97
C VAL A 146 12.13 -3.34 -1.58
N ASN A 147 11.30 -3.42 -0.57
CA ASN A 147 11.70 -3.41 0.83
C ASN A 147 11.78 -4.83 1.36
N ILE A 148 12.84 -5.17 2.07
CA ILE A 148 13.06 -6.52 2.64
C ILE A 148 12.74 -6.50 4.13
N GLN A 149 11.67 -7.21 4.49
CA GLN A 149 11.18 -7.34 5.86
C GLN A 149 11.16 -8.84 6.26
N PRO A 150 12.23 -9.37 6.84
CA PRO A 150 12.37 -10.81 7.10
C PRO A 150 11.59 -11.32 8.32
N GLN A 151 11.16 -10.44 9.23
CA GLN A 151 10.51 -10.83 10.49
C GLN A 151 9.12 -11.45 10.24
N HIS A 152 8.75 -12.47 11.01
CA HIS A 152 7.44 -13.11 10.97
C HIS A 152 6.40 -12.34 11.80
N ALA A 153 6.29 -11.04 11.54
CA ALA A 153 5.42 -10.13 12.26
C ALA A 153 4.70 -9.19 11.28
N ALA A 154 3.61 -8.59 11.73
CA ALA A 154 2.85 -7.58 10.99
C ALA A 154 3.56 -6.21 10.97
N ILE A 155 4.88 -6.21 10.76
CA ILE A 155 5.70 -5.01 10.60
C ILE A 155 5.70 -4.64 9.12
N LEU A 156 5.41 -3.38 8.84
CA LEU A 156 5.19 -2.89 7.48
C LEU A 156 6.48 -2.79 6.67
N GLU A 157 7.60 -2.44 7.29
CA GLU A 157 8.86 -2.13 6.61
C GLU A 157 10.05 -2.78 7.34
N GLY A 158 11.05 -3.22 6.58
CA GLY A 158 12.36 -3.65 7.06
C GLY A 158 13.43 -2.59 6.80
N GLU A 159 14.66 -2.87 7.18
CA GLU A 159 15.77 -1.92 7.07
C GLU A 159 16.34 -1.80 5.64
N LYS A 160 16.21 -2.85 4.82
CA LYS A 160 16.80 -2.90 3.47
C LYS A 160 15.80 -2.44 2.41
N GLU A 161 16.15 -1.40 1.68
CA GLU A 161 15.42 -0.89 0.52
C GLU A 161 16.26 -1.05 -0.74
N ILE A 162 15.66 -1.57 -1.82
CA ILE A 162 16.28 -1.77 -3.14
C ILE A 162 15.44 -1.02 -4.16
N PHE A 163 16.00 0.03 -4.75
CA PHE A 163 15.31 0.79 -5.79
C PHE A 163 15.45 0.10 -7.14
N LEU A 164 14.37 0.07 -7.92
CA LEU A 164 14.30 -0.45 -9.28
C LEU A 164 14.26 0.66 -10.32
N THR A 165 14.12 1.89 -9.88
CA THR A 165 14.12 3.13 -10.68
C THR A 165 15.26 4.03 -10.25
N ASP A 166 15.69 4.96 -11.12
CA ASP A 166 16.72 5.95 -10.80
C ASP A 166 16.20 7.01 -9.81
N GLN A 167 14.90 7.30 -9.83
CA GLN A 167 14.27 8.21 -8.89
C GLN A 167 13.95 7.50 -7.59
N HIS A 168 14.17 8.18 -6.46
CA HIS A 168 13.95 7.66 -5.10
C HIS A 168 12.87 8.42 -4.32
N THR A 169 12.40 9.53 -4.86
CA THR A 169 11.37 10.41 -4.25
C THR A 169 10.38 10.90 -5.31
N LEU A 170 9.14 11.21 -4.89
CA LEU A 170 8.09 11.85 -5.70
C LEU A 170 8.16 13.35 -5.62
#